data_47561f7219db19ce6fdf51372b8887ff
#
_entry.id   47561f7219db19ce6fdf51372b8887ff
#
_cell.length_a   1.000
_cell.length_b   1.000
_cell.length_c   1.000
_cell.angle_alpha   90.00
_cell.angle_beta   90.00
_cell.angle_gamma   90.00
#
_symmetry.space_group_name_H-M   'P 1'
#
loop_
_entity.id
_entity.type
_entity.pdbx_description
1 polymer ?
#
loop_
_entity_poly.entity_id
_entity_poly.type
_entity_poly.pdbx_seq_one_letter_code
_entity_poly.pdbx_strand_id
1 'polypeptide(L)'
;NINHSIVKFCKDYILVTTSYQVADIAIDDIYKALATRDYYRNDDNLMYIDENFKRDYPLFKLRIARNNSNEWSYKNQNEIYTILVPKNADFNLVQVREYIIEYANILMKKQATSYILERLKIISKNVGIEYSKCRIISERGKNYIGRFYPKTKVIEISYHLIKSSPEFIDTILIHELCHTFSNYHDALFYAKMEEVSSKEYVRIDKEDIGHCNVYDI
;
A
#
# COMPACT_ATOMS: atom_id res chain seq x y z
N ASN A 1 27.30 28.28 13.30
CA ASN A 1 25.97 28.90 13.50
C ASN A 1 25.02 28.26 12.46
N ILE A 2 24.17 27.38 12.91
CA ILE A 2 23.13 26.78 12.07
C ILE A 2 21.92 27.73 12.17
N ASN A 3 21.64 28.46 11.08
CA ASN A 3 20.50 29.39 11.01
C ASN A 3 19.24 28.68 10.41
N HIS A 4 19.23 27.36 10.32
CA HIS A 4 18.11 26.60 9.79
C HIS A 4 18.03 25.24 10.49
N SER A 5 16.84 24.69 10.54
CA SER A 5 16.62 23.34 11.06
C SER A 5 16.92 22.30 9.99
N ILE A 6 17.59 21.24 10.37
CA ILE A 6 17.84 20.08 9.52
C ILE A 6 16.98 18.93 10.04
N VAL A 7 16.10 18.41 9.20
CA VAL A 7 15.29 17.22 9.49
C VAL A 7 15.87 16.04 8.71
N LYS A 8 16.36 15.03 9.42
CA LYS A 8 16.91 13.81 8.85
C LYS A 8 16.04 12.62 9.27
N PHE A 9 15.51 11.92 8.31
CA PHE A 9 14.74 10.69 8.54
C PHE A 9 15.70 9.51 8.62
N CYS A 10 15.70 8.84 9.75
CA CYS A 10 16.41 7.59 9.98
C CYS A 10 15.42 6.44 9.97
N LYS A 11 15.92 5.20 9.90
CA LYS A 11 15.07 4.00 9.80
C LYS A 11 14.06 3.88 10.96
N ASP A 12 14.47 4.25 12.16
CA ASP A 12 13.71 4.01 13.39
C ASP A 12 13.41 5.30 14.18
N TYR A 13 13.82 6.48 13.67
CA TYR A 13 13.61 7.76 14.33
C TYR A 13 13.78 8.92 13.36
N ILE A 14 13.28 10.08 13.76
CA ILE A 14 13.49 11.35 13.06
C ILE A 14 14.47 12.18 13.89
N LEU A 15 15.62 12.51 13.26
CA LEU A 15 16.61 13.40 13.87
C LEU A 15 16.34 14.82 13.42
N VAL A 16 16.04 15.69 14.40
CA VAL A 16 15.91 17.12 14.18
C VAL A 16 17.08 17.84 14.82
N THR A 17 17.84 18.53 14.00
CA THR A 17 18.93 19.39 14.46
C THR A 17 18.52 20.84 14.24
N THR A 18 18.39 21.59 15.32
CA THR A 18 18.04 23.01 15.28
C THR A 18 18.91 23.81 16.23
N SER A 19 19.04 25.10 16.00
CA SER A 19 19.68 25.98 16.97
C SER A 19 18.71 26.32 18.11
N TYR A 20 19.24 26.57 19.31
CA TYR A 20 18.43 26.87 20.49
C TYR A 20 17.48 28.08 20.31
N GLN A 21 17.83 29.00 19.39
CA GLN A 21 17.06 30.23 19.13
C GLN A 21 15.89 30.04 18.13
N VAL A 22 15.76 28.91 17.48
CA VAL A 22 14.72 28.62 16.48
C VAL A 22 13.90 27.36 16.81
N ALA A 23 13.96 26.87 18.05
CA ALA A 23 13.30 25.64 18.45
C ALA A 23 11.78 25.67 18.22
N ASP A 24 11.12 26.79 18.55
CA ASP A 24 9.66 26.94 18.39
C ASP A 24 9.24 27.06 16.92
N ILE A 25 10.06 27.76 16.10
CA ILE A 25 9.83 27.89 14.66
C ILE A 25 10.11 26.54 13.95
N ALA A 26 11.11 25.79 14.45
CA ALA A 26 11.47 24.48 13.92
C ALA A 26 10.35 23.44 14.09
N ILE A 27 9.53 23.53 15.12
CA ILE A 27 8.40 22.62 15.33
C ILE A 27 7.39 22.77 14.20
N ASP A 28 7.03 23.98 13.79
CA ASP A 28 6.12 24.24 12.68
C ASP A 28 6.70 23.79 11.33
N ASP A 29 8.01 24.01 11.12
CA ASP A 29 8.69 23.56 9.90
C ASP A 29 8.84 22.05 9.86
N ILE A 30 9.00 21.40 11.00
CA ILE A 30 8.97 19.93 11.13
C ILE A 30 7.58 19.42 10.78
N TYR A 31 6.51 19.97 11.35
CA TYR A 31 5.14 19.58 11.03
C TYR A 31 4.82 19.80 9.55
N LYS A 32 5.26 20.91 8.95
CA LYS A 32 5.12 21.16 7.51
C LYS A 32 5.93 20.17 6.66
N ALA A 33 7.19 19.89 7.02
CA ALA A 33 8.03 18.92 6.32
C ALA A 33 7.51 17.50 6.48
N LEU A 34 6.90 17.19 7.60
CA LEU A 34 6.23 15.92 7.87
C LEU A 34 4.91 15.82 7.08
N ALA A 35 4.14 16.89 7.02
CA ALA A 35 2.89 16.97 6.24
C ALA A 35 3.12 16.94 4.72
N THR A 36 4.29 17.34 4.22
CA THR A 36 4.63 17.31 2.79
C THR A 36 5.30 16.02 2.33
N ARG A 37 5.68 15.11 3.22
CA ARG A 37 6.22 13.80 2.86
C ARG A 37 5.17 12.72 3.07
N ASP A 38 5.06 11.85 2.07
CA ASP A 38 4.17 10.67 2.03
C ASP A 38 4.29 9.73 3.25
N TYR A 39 5.29 9.92 4.09
CA TYR A 39 5.47 9.21 5.36
C TYR A 39 4.33 9.48 6.34
N TYR A 40 3.71 10.70 6.30
CA TYR A 40 2.62 11.11 7.17
C TYR A 40 1.24 11.12 6.51
N ARG A 41 1.14 11.12 5.19
CA ARG A 41 -0.15 10.94 4.50
C ARG A 41 -0.81 9.60 4.80
N ASN A 42 -0.02 8.59 5.17
CA ASN A 42 -0.53 7.34 5.73
C ASN A 42 -0.74 7.38 7.26
N ASP A 43 -0.30 8.40 7.96
CA ASP A 43 -0.25 8.48 9.42
C ASP A 43 -1.34 9.35 10.06
N ASP A 44 -2.23 9.98 9.30
CA ASP A 44 -3.52 10.45 9.83
C ASP A 44 -4.26 9.31 10.57
N ASN A 45 -3.87 8.08 10.28
CA ASN A 45 -4.39 6.89 10.92
C ASN A 45 -3.75 6.54 12.28
N LEU A 46 -2.51 6.96 12.58
CA LEU A 46 -1.84 6.65 13.85
C LEU A 46 -2.49 7.40 15.03
N MET A 47 -2.96 8.61 14.80
CA MET A 47 -3.63 9.40 15.85
C MET A 47 -4.96 8.79 16.30
N TYR A 48 -5.61 7.99 15.45
CA TYR A 48 -6.93 7.42 15.68
C TYR A 48 -6.93 5.91 15.92
N ILE A 49 -5.76 5.32 16.22
CA ILE A 49 -5.68 3.90 16.56
C ILE A 49 -5.93 3.73 18.06
N ASP A 50 -7.10 3.24 18.38
CA ASP A 50 -7.54 2.85 19.72
C ASP A 50 -8.10 1.43 19.72
N GLU A 51 -8.73 1.03 20.81
CA GLU A 51 -9.36 -0.29 20.96
C GLU A 51 -10.51 -0.54 19.97
N ASN A 52 -11.09 0.52 19.41
CA ASN A 52 -12.19 0.46 18.45
C ASN A 52 -11.72 0.51 16.99
N PHE A 53 -10.41 0.48 16.76
CA PHE A 53 -9.85 0.54 15.41
C PHE A 53 -10.44 -0.54 14.52
N LYS A 54 -10.96 -0.10 13.38
CA LYS A 54 -11.49 -0.96 12.33
C LYS A 54 -11.20 -0.36 10.96
N ARG A 55 -10.93 -1.23 9.99
CA ARG A 55 -10.85 -0.89 8.57
C ARG A 55 -11.60 -1.95 7.78
N ASP A 56 -12.46 -1.51 6.90
CA ASP A 56 -13.24 -2.35 6.00
C ASP A 56 -12.80 -2.08 4.58
N TYR A 57 -12.19 -3.08 3.96
CA TYR A 57 -11.81 -3.06 2.56
C TYR A 57 -12.72 -4.02 1.78
N PRO A 58 -12.83 -3.88 0.45
CA PRO A 58 -13.73 -4.73 -0.33
C PRO A 58 -13.50 -6.23 -0.15
N LEU A 59 -12.23 -6.65 0.03
CA LEU A 59 -11.84 -8.06 0.07
C LEU A 59 -11.52 -8.58 1.47
N PHE A 60 -11.40 -7.72 2.48
CA PHE A 60 -11.10 -8.14 3.86
C PHE A 60 -11.38 -7.03 4.85
N LYS A 61 -11.41 -7.39 6.13
CA LYS A 61 -11.63 -6.45 7.22
C LYS A 61 -10.52 -6.56 8.25
N LEU A 62 -10.12 -5.43 8.82
CA LEU A 62 -9.17 -5.36 9.93
C LEU A 62 -9.90 -4.94 11.21
N ARG A 63 -9.55 -5.62 12.29
CA ARG A 63 -10.06 -5.39 13.64
C ARG A 63 -8.93 -5.47 14.64
N ILE A 64 -9.14 -4.90 15.82
CA ILE A 64 -8.27 -5.05 16.98
C ILE A 64 -9.09 -5.71 18.10
N ALA A 65 -8.45 -6.54 18.89
CA ALA A 65 -8.99 -7.03 20.15
C ALA A 65 -7.84 -7.26 21.14
N ARG A 66 -8.11 -7.09 22.44
CA ARG A 66 -7.17 -7.50 23.48
C ARG A 66 -7.15 -9.03 23.60
N ASN A 67 -5.97 -9.57 23.78
CA ASN A 67 -5.83 -10.97 24.17
C ASN A 67 -5.57 -11.07 25.70
N ASN A 68 -5.50 -12.29 26.20
CA ASN A 68 -5.21 -12.54 27.63
C ASN A 68 -3.72 -12.76 27.91
N SER A 69 -2.87 -12.61 26.92
CA SER A 69 -1.41 -12.78 27.02
C SER A 69 -0.67 -11.45 26.84
N ASN A 70 0.64 -11.48 27.01
CA ASN A 70 1.52 -10.34 26.75
C ASN A 70 2.14 -10.40 25.33
N GLU A 71 1.65 -11.30 24.48
CA GLU A 71 2.19 -11.50 23.13
C GLU A 71 1.28 -10.92 22.06
N TRP A 72 1.88 -10.39 21.00
CA TRP A 72 1.18 -10.00 19.80
C TRP A 72 0.85 -11.22 18.96
N SER A 73 -0.38 -11.29 18.45
CA SER A 73 -0.81 -12.34 17.53
C SER A 73 -1.95 -11.85 16.65
N TYR A 74 -2.48 -12.71 15.79
CA TYR A 74 -3.68 -12.41 15.02
C TYR A 74 -4.51 -13.67 14.82
N LYS A 75 -5.79 -13.48 14.50
CA LYS A 75 -6.69 -14.52 14.01
C LYS A 75 -7.35 -14.09 12.73
N ASN A 76 -7.70 -15.04 11.87
CA ASN A 76 -8.48 -14.81 10.66
C ASN A 76 -9.72 -15.70 10.70
N GLN A 77 -10.88 -15.11 10.53
CA GLN A 77 -12.17 -15.79 10.39
C GLN A 77 -12.98 -15.09 9.31
N ASN A 78 -13.30 -15.80 8.23
CA ASN A 78 -14.14 -15.27 7.13
C ASN A 78 -13.67 -13.89 6.64
N GLU A 79 -12.37 -13.78 6.29
CA GLU A 79 -11.74 -12.55 5.79
C GLU A 79 -11.69 -11.40 6.81
N ILE A 80 -12.06 -11.64 8.07
CA ILE A 80 -11.87 -10.70 9.17
C ILE A 80 -10.57 -11.04 9.87
N TYR A 81 -9.56 -10.19 9.66
CA TYR A 81 -8.29 -10.26 10.38
C TYR A 81 -8.40 -9.45 11.66
N THR A 82 -8.25 -10.13 12.81
CA THR A 82 -8.22 -9.46 14.10
C THR A 82 -6.80 -9.49 14.65
N ILE A 83 -6.19 -8.32 14.80
CA ILE A 83 -4.91 -8.15 15.50
C ILE A 83 -5.17 -8.28 16.99
N LEU A 84 -4.51 -9.22 17.62
CA LEU A 84 -4.63 -9.50 19.05
C LEU A 84 -3.51 -8.76 19.80
N VAL A 85 -3.89 -7.67 20.43
CA VAL A 85 -2.99 -6.77 21.16
C VAL A 85 -2.79 -7.30 22.59
N PRO A 86 -1.58 -7.26 23.15
CA PRO A 86 -1.32 -7.64 24.54
C PRO A 86 -2.28 -6.96 25.53
N LYS A 87 -2.69 -7.67 26.57
CA LYS A 87 -3.67 -7.14 27.52
C LYS A 87 -3.25 -5.83 28.19
N ASN A 88 -1.95 -5.62 28.37
CA ASN A 88 -1.37 -4.45 29.04
C ASN A 88 -0.87 -3.38 28.04
N ALA A 89 -1.15 -3.52 26.75
CA ALA A 89 -0.72 -2.52 25.75
C ALA A 89 -1.43 -1.19 25.99
N ASP A 90 -0.66 -0.10 26.04
CA ASP A 90 -1.18 1.26 26.17
C ASP A 90 -1.23 1.91 24.77
N PHE A 91 -2.44 2.14 24.28
CA PHE A 91 -2.68 2.78 22.97
C PHE A 91 -2.24 4.25 22.92
N ASN A 92 -1.96 4.89 24.04
CA ASN A 92 -1.37 6.24 24.05
C ASN A 92 0.10 6.22 23.64
N LEU A 93 0.77 5.07 23.73
CA LEU A 93 2.16 4.92 23.30
C LEU A 93 2.23 4.82 21.77
N VAL A 94 3.06 5.67 21.16
CA VAL A 94 3.31 5.67 19.72
C VAL A 94 3.77 4.28 19.24
N GLN A 95 4.66 3.63 19.99
CA GLN A 95 5.19 2.30 19.66
C GLN A 95 4.07 1.25 19.54
N VAL A 96 3.05 1.30 20.39
CA VAL A 96 1.92 0.35 20.31
C VAL A 96 1.14 0.56 19.02
N ARG A 97 0.90 1.82 18.63
CA ARG A 97 0.21 2.15 17.38
C ARG A 97 1.05 1.77 16.14
N GLU A 98 2.36 1.99 16.19
CA GLU A 98 3.29 1.56 15.13
C GLU A 98 3.27 0.04 14.96
N TYR A 99 3.28 -0.74 16.04
CA TYR A 99 3.15 -2.20 15.98
C TYR A 99 1.83 -2.63 15.36
N ILE A 100 0.73 -1.96 15.65
CA ILE A 100 -0.57 -2.26 15.03
C ILE A 100 -0.51 -2.03 13.51
N ILE A 101 0.07 -0.91 13.06
CA ILE A 101 0.26 -0.64 11.63
C ILE A 101 1.17 -1.68 10.98
N GLU A 102 2.26 -2.07 11.63
CA GLU A 102 3.16 -3.09 11.11
C GLU A 102 2.44 -4.44 10.94
N TYR A 103 1.68 -4.87 11.94
CA TYR A 103 0.85 -6.07 11.84
C TYR A 103 -0.21 -5.96 10.73
N ALA A 104 -0.88 -4.82 10.61
CA ALA A 104 -1.84 -4.58 9.54
C ALA A 104 -1.17 -4.72 8.16
N ASN A 105 0.02 -4.14 7.97
CA ASN A 105 0.78 -4.25 6.73
C ASN A 105 1.20 -5.70 6.42
N ILE A 106 1.62 -6.46 7.43
CA ILE A 106 1.93 -7.89 7.29
C ILE A 106 0.69 -8.67 6.81
N LEU A 107 -0.46 -8.42 7.43
CA LEU A 107 -1.71 -9.09 7.09
C LEU A 107 -2.21 -8.69 5.69
N MET A 108 -2.15 -7.41 5.34
CA MET A 108 -2.46 -6.93 3.99
C MET A 108 -1.56 -7.58 2.94
N LYS A 109 -0.26 -7.64 3.18
CA LYS A 109 0.70 -8.28 2.27
C LYS A 109 0.42 -9.78 2.11
N LYS A 110 0.04 -10.45 3.19
CA LYS A 110 -0.36 -11.86 3.15
C LYS A 110 -1.62 -12.06 2.30
N GLN A 111 -2.64 -11.24 2.50
CA GLN A 111 -3.88 -11.27 1.72
C GLN A 111 -3.62 -10.94 0.25
N ALA A 112 -2.84 -9.88 -0.03
CA ALA A 112 -2.45 -9.50 -1.37
C ALA A 112 -1.72 -10.63 -2.10
N THR A 113 -0.78 -11.29 -1.43
CA THR A 113 -0.02 -12.40 -2.02
C THR A 113 -0.95 -13.54 -2.41
N SER A 114 -1.89 -13.92 -1.55
CA SER A 114 -2.84 -14.99 -1.85
C SER A 114 -3.79 -14.61 -2.99
N TYR A 115 -4.46 -13.46 -2.86
CA TYR A 115 -5.51 -13.06 -3.79
C TYR A 115 -4.96 -12.64 -5.16
N ILE A 116 -3.98 -11.73 -5.20
CA ILE A 116 -3.48 -11.15 -6.45
C ILE A 116 -2.77 -12.20 -7.31
N LEU A 117 -1.97 -13.08 -6.71
CA LEU A 117 -1.27 -14.12 -7.49
C LEU A 117 -2.24 -15.11 -8.12
N GLU A 118 -3.26 -15.55 -7.37
CA GLU A 118 -4.28 -16.45 -7.93
C GLU A 118 -5.12 -15.73 -8.99
N ARG A 119 -5.51 -14.47 -8.74
CA ARG A 119 -6.30 -13.68 -9.69
C ARG A 119 -5.56 -13.43 -11.00
N LEU A 120 -4.28 -13.04 -10.91
CA LEU A 120 -3.43 -12.84 -12.10
C LEU A 120 -3.30 -14.12 -12.91
N LYS A 121 -3.15 -15.27 -12.27
CA LYS A 121 -3.09 -16.57 -12.95
C LYS A 121 -4.37 -16.88 -13.72
N ILE A 122 -5.54 -16.62 -13.11
CA ILE A 122 -6.84 -16.80 -13.74
C ILE A 122 -6.98 -15.85 -14.94
N ILE A 123 -6.68 -14.57 -14.78
CA ILE A 123 -6.78 -13.55 -15.83
C ILE A 123 -5.84 -13.91 -16.98
N SER A 124 -4.55 -14.15 -16.71
CA SER A 124 -3.55 -14.52 -17.71
C SER A 124 -4.00 -15.70 -18.58
N LYS A 125 -4.55 -16.74 -17.94
CA LYS A 125 -5.12 -17.90 -18.66
C LYS A 125 -6.31 -17.51 -19.54
N ASN A 126 -7.22 -16.70 -19.04
CA ASN A 126 -8.43 -16.30 -19.75
C ASN A 126 -8.14 -15.41 -20.97
N VAL A 127 -7.17 -14.50 -20.84
CA VAL A 127 -6.79 -13.57 -21.91
C VAL A 127 -5.70 -14.13 -22.84
N GLY A 128 -5.12 -15.30 -22.51
CA GLY A 128 -4.08 -15.95 -23.31
C GLY A 128 -2.73 -15.20 -23.31
N ILE A 129 -2.43 -14.40 -22.28
CA ILE A 129 -1.18 -13.63 -22.17
C ILE A 129 -0.30 -14.23 -21.07
N GLU A 130 0.90 -14.68 -21.43
CA GLU A 130 1.83 -15.32 -20.51
C GLU A 130 2.79 -14.31 -19.85
N TYR A 131 3.11 -14.56 -18.58
CA TYR A 131 4.15 -13.88 -17.83
C TYR A 131 5.07 -14.92 -17.15
N SER A 132 6.28 -14.52 -16.76
CA SER A 132 7.24 -15.45 -16.13
C SER A 132 7.04 -15.60 -14.64
N LYS A 133 6.80 -14.48 -13.94
CA LYS A 133 6.65 -14.43 -12.48
C LYS A 133 5.94 -13.16 -12.07
N CYS A 134 5.14 -13.24 -11.00
CA CYS A 134 4.64 -12.07 -10.28
C CYS A 134 5.28 -11.96 -8.89
N ARG A 135 5.60 -10.76 -8.48
CA ARG A 135 6.12 -10.42 -7.15
C ARG A 135 5.21 -9.40 -6.49
N ILE A 136 4.81 -9.68 -5.26
CA ILE A 136 4.13 -8.70 -4.42
C ILE A 136 5.19 -7.90 -3.68
N ILE A 137 5.21 -6.59 -3.91
CA ILE A 137 6.23 -5.69 -3.36
C ILE A 137 5.66 -4.78 -2.27
N SER A 138 6.53 -4.34 -1.38
CA SER A 138 6.30 -3.26 -0.43
C SER A 138 7.11 -2.05 -0.87
N GLU A 139 6.45 -0.90 -1.04
CA GLU A 139 6.93 0.18 -1.88
C GLU A 139 7.80 1.21 -1.23
N ARG A 140 8.44 0.95 -0.14
CA ARG A 140 9.37 1.96 0.39
C ARG A 140 10.32 2.43 -0.74
N GLY A 141 9.96 3.57 -1.35
CA GLY A 141 10.72 4.23 -2.43
C GLY A 141 10.31 3.92 -3.87
N LYS A 142 9.16 3.28 -4.11
CA LYS A 142 8.63 3.03 -5.46
C LYS A 142 7.22 3.61 -5.59
N ASN A 143 7.00 4.48 -6.57
CA ASN A 143 5.75 5.21 -6.79
C ASN A 143 4.90 4.55 -7.90
N TYR A 144 4.72 3.22 -7.87
CA TYR A 144 3.88 2.54 -8.86
C TYR A 144 3.06 1.42 -8.21
N ILE A 145 1.85 1.24 -8.70
CA ILE A 145 0.93 0.19 -8.27
C ILE A 145 1.30 -1.15 -8.89
N GLY A 146 1.66 -1.12 -10.17
CA GLY A 146 2.11 -2.26 -10.95
C GLY A 146 3.29 -1.89 -11.83
N ARG A 147 4.07 -2.88 -12.25
CA ARG A 147 5.14 -2.72 -13.22
C ARG A 147 5.47 -4.03 -13.93
N PHE A 148 5.44 -3.97 -15.25
CA PHE A 148 5.93 -5.06 -16.09
C PHE A 148 7.39 -4.83 -16.50
N TYR A 149 8.18 -5.90 -16.50
CA TYR A 149 9.58 -5.89 -16.95
C TYR A 149 9.71 -6.67 -18.28
N PRO A 150 9.82 -5.99 -19.44
CA PRO A 150 9.74 -6.64 -20.76
C PRO A 150 10.81 -7.72 -20.98
N LYS A 151 12.03 -7.49 -20.53
CA LYS A 151 13.15 -8.44 -20.72
C LYS A 151 12.98 -9.75 -19.98
N THR A 152 12.34 -9.74 -18.83
CA THR A 152 12.19 -10.90 -17.94
C THR A 152 10.77 -11.41 -17.86
N LYS A 153 9.80 -10.68 -18.44
CA LYS A 153 8.36 -10.92 -18.30
C LYS A 153 7.91 -11.07 -16.85
N VAL A 154 8.57 -10.34 -15.93
CA VAL A 154 8.22 -10.28 -14.52
C VAL A 154 7.23 -9.14 -14.32
N ILE A 155 6.19 -9.39 -13.51
CA ILE A 155 5.24 -8.38 -13.04
C ILE A 155 5.53 -8.12 -11.57
N GLU A 156 5.63 -6.85 -11.15
CA GLU A 156 5.64 -6.42 -9.76
C GLU A 156 4.33 -5.69 -9.46
N ILE A 157 3.67 -6.07 -8.37
CA ILE A 157 2.41 -5.46 -7.91
C ILE A 157 2.56 -5.03 -6.46
N SER A 158 2.11 -3.82 -6.17
CA SER A 158 2.01 -3.31 -4.81
C SER A 158 1.02 -4.11 -3.97
N TYR A 159 1.40 -4.47 -2.74
CA TYR A 159 0.46 -5.10 -1.83
C TYR A 159 -0.70 -4.17 -1.44
N HIS A 160 -0.53 -2.86 -1.53
CA HIS A 160 -1.59 -1.90 -1.25
C HIS A 160 -2.78 -2.02 -2.19
N LEU A 161 -2.57 -2.55 -3.41
CA LEU A 161 -3.65 -2.80 -4.36
C LEU A 161 -4.78 -3.66 -3.77
N ILE A 162 -4.52 -4.48 -2.73
CA ILE A 162 -5.54 -5.29 -2.06
C ILE A 162 -6.64 -4.47 -1.36
N LYS A 163 -6.42 -3.18 -1.12
CA LYS A 163 -7.40 -2.28 -0.53
C LYS A 163 -8.51 -1.87 -1.52
N SER A 164 -8.25 -2.03 -2.81
CA SER A 164 -9.12 -1.62 -3.91
C SER A 164 -10.23 -2.62 -4.19
N SER A 165 -11.18 -2.22 -5.03
CA SER A 165 -12.23 -3.13 -5.51
C SER A 165 -11.65 -4.24 -6.39
N PRO A 166 -12.32 -5.40 -6.46
CA PRO A 166 -11.91 -6.49 -7.36
C PRO A 166 -11.77 -6.04 -8.82
N GLU A 167 -12.65 -5.17 -9.29
CA GLU A 167 -12.66 -4.63 -10.65
C GLU A 167 -11.41 -3.77 -10.92
N PHE A 168 -11.04 -2.93 -9.95
CA PHE A 168 -9.82 -2.12 -10.06
C PHE A 168 -8.56 -2.98 -10.03
N ILE A 169 -8.52 -4.00 -9.17
CA ILE A 169 -7.43 -4.98 -9.14
C ILE A 169 -7.29 -5.66 -10.50
N ASP A 170 -8.40 -6.15 -11.07
CA ASP A 170 -8.41 -6.80 -12.38
C ASP A 170 -7.90 -5.87 -13.47
N THR A 171 -8.31 -4.59 -13.44
CA THR A 171 -7.85 -3.58 -14.40
C THR A 171 -6.32 -3.44 -14.36
N ILE A 172 -5.74 -3.30 -13.17
CA ILE A 172 -4.27 -3.21 -13.01
C ILE A 172 -3.59 -4.49 -13.52
N LEU A 173 -4.12 -5.66 -13.20
CA LEU A 173 -3.53 -6.93 -13.64
C LEU A 173 -3.58 -7.10 -15.16
N ILE A 174 -4.67 -6.70 -15.82
CA ILE A 174 -4.82 -6.70 -17.27
C ILE A 174 -3.86 -5.67 -17.89
N HIS A 175 -3.77 -4.48 -17.31
CA HIS A 175 -2.86 -3.41 -17.74
C HIS A 175 -1.41 -3.93 -17.78
N GLU A 176 -0.93 -4.53 -16.70
CA GLU A 176 0.44 -5.06 -16.64
C GLU A 176 0.67 -6.21 -17.64
N LEU A 177 -0.33 -7.03 -17.88
CA LEU A 177 -0.26 -8.08 -18.93
C LEU A 177 -0.20 -7.46 -20.33
N CYS A 178 -0.93 -6.37 -20.60
CA CYS A 178 -0.92 -5.70 -21.91
C CYS A 178 0.42 -5.07 -22.25
N HIS A 179 1.25 -4.76 -21.25
CA HIS A 179 2.63 -4.33 -21.49
C HIS A 179 3.53 -5.37 -22.16
N THR A 180 3.06 -6.62 -22.31
CA THR A 180 3.74 -7.62 -23.17
C THR A 180 3.70 -7.24 -24.66
N PHE A 181 2.78 -6.38 -25.09
CA PHE A 181 2.59 -5.93 -26.48
C PHE A 181 3.14 -4.55 -26.75
N SER A 182 3.04 -3.64 -25.77
CA SER A 182 3.65 -2.32 -25.86
C SER A 182 4.16 -1.85 -24.51
N ASN A 183 5.36 -1.26 -24.49
CA ASN A 183 5.91 -0.64 -23.28
C ASN A 183 5.31 0.74 -22.99
N TYR A 184 4.51 1.28 -23.92
CA TYR A 184 3.91 2.61 -23.84
C TYR A 184 2.39 2.48 -23.88
N HIS A 185 1.69 3.42 -23.27
CA HIS A 185 0.23 3.53 -23.34
C HIS A 185 -0.22 4.16 -24.67
N ASP A 186 0.17 3.52 -25.76
CA ASP A 186 -0.11 3.90 -27.13
C ASP A 186 -1.39 3.21 -27.68
N ALA A 187 -1.69 3.45 -28.94
CA ALA A 187 -2.86 2.87 -29.59
C ALA A 187 -2.82 1.33 -29.61
N LEU A 188 -1.62 0.72 -29.71
CA LEU A 188 -1.45 -0.73 -29.70
C LEU A 188 -1.76 -1.31 -28.31
N PHE A 189 -1.31 -0.63 -27.24
CA PHE A 189 -1.62 -1.02 -25.87
C PHE A 189 -3.13 -1.03 -25.63
N TYR A 190 -3.80 0.08 -25.92
CA TYR A 190 -5.25 0.18 -25.69
C TYR A 190 -6.07 -0.72 -26.60
N ALA A 191 -5.66 -0.91 -27.86
CA ALA A 191 -6.31 -1.89 -28.73
C ALA A 191 -6.23 -3.30 -28.15
N LYS A 192 -5.07 -3.68 -27.58
CA LYS A 192 -4.93 -4.98 -26.93
C LYS A 192 -5.75 -5.07 -25.65
N MET A 193 -5.79 -4.01 -24.86
CA MET A 193 -6.60 -3.98 -23.64
C MET A 193 -8.11 -4.09 -23.96
N GLU A 194 -8.58 -3.44 -25.04
CA GLU A 194 -9.97 -3.56 -25.54
C GLU A 194 -10.28 -4.98 -26.06
N GLU A 195 -9.31 -5.65 -26.70
CA GLU A 195 -9.45 -7.03 -27.19
C GLU A 195 -9.64 -8.03 -26.06
N VAL A 196 -8.88 -7.88 -24.95
CA VAL A 196 -8.81 -8.90 -23.88
C VAL A 196 -9.69 -8.59 -22.66
N SER A 197 -10.29 -7.40 -22.60
CA SER A 197 -11.12 -6.96 -21.48
C SER A 197 -12.40 -6.29 -21.95
N SER A 198 -13.19 -5.77 -21.02
CA SER A 198 -14.36 -4.95 -21.35
C SER A 198 -14.00 -3.49 -21.52
N LYS A 199 -14.88 -2.71 -22.19
CA LYS A 199 -14.74 -1.26 -22.30
C LYS A 199 -14.69 -0.56 -20.93
N GLU A 200 -15.31 -1.15 -19.92
CA GLU A 200 -15.29 -0.64 -18.55
C GLU A 200 -13.89 -0.65 -17.96
N TYR A 201 -13.14 -1.74 -18.13
CA TYR A 201 -11.74 -1.81 -17.67
C TYR A 201 -10.85 -0.79 -18.38
N VAL A 202 -11.05 -0.57 -19.69
CA VAL A 202 -10.31 0.46 -20.44
C VAL A 202 -10.65 1.86 -19.94
N ARG A 203 -11.92 2.11 -19.58
CA ARG A 203 -12.34 3.39 -18.99
C ARG A 203 -11.68 3.61 -17.62
N ILE A 204 -11.74 2.63 -16.74
CA ILE A 204 -11.09 2.68 -15.42
C ILE A 204 -9.58 2.93 -15.58
N ASP A 205 -8.92 2.26 -16.52
CA ASP A 205 -7.49 2.45 -16.79
C ASP A 205 -7.17 3.91 -17.16
N LYS A 206 -7.93 4.49 -18.09
CA LYS A 206 -7.70 5.85 -18.57
C LYS A 206 -8.02 6.92 -17.53
N GLU A 207 -9.07 6.72 -16.74
CA GLU A 207 -9.57 7.71 -15.79
C GLU A 207 -8.85 7.62 -14.44
N ASP A 208 -8.65 6.42 -13.93
CA ASP A 208 -8.18 6.20 -12.54
C ASP A 208 -6.69 5.94 -12.46
N ILE A 209 -6.12 5.13 -13.37
CA ILE A 209 -4.69 4.77 -13.29
C ILE A 209 -3.78 5.93 -13.72
N GLY A 210 -4.21 6.72 -14.71
CA GLY A 210 -3.45 7.90 -15.16
C GLY A 210 -3.24 8.98 -14.09
N HIS A 211 -4.02 8.92 -13.00
CA HIS A 211 -4.01 9.87 -11.89
C HIS A 211 -3.71 9.25 -10.52
N CYS A 212 -3.66 7.91 -10.41
CA CYS A 212 -3.41 7.24 -9.13
C CYS A 212 -1.94 7.33 -8.70
N ASN A 213 -1.72 7.98 -7.57
CA ASN A 213 -0.55 7.73 -6.75
C ASN A 213 -0.78 6.46 -5.92
N VAL A 214 0.25 5.63 -5.75
CA VAL A 214 0.24 4.44 -4.89
C VAL A 214 -0.27 4.73 -3.47
N TYR A 215 -0.18 5.96 -3.04
CA TYR A 215 -0.58 6.43 -1.70
C TYR A 215 -2.06 6.84 -1.60
N ASP A 216 -2.75 7.00 -2.71
CA ASP A 216 -4.17 7.38 -2.75
C ASP A 216 -5.11 6.15 -2.69
N ILE A 217 -4.54 4.92 -2.68
CA ILE A 217 -5.25 3.65 -2.59
C ILE A 217 -5.35 3.17 -1.14
#